data_5dce2abedce2729aa74261cff3c1c077
#
_entry.id   5dce2abedce2729aa74261cff3c1c077
#
_cell.length_a   1.000
_cell.length_b   1.000
_cell.length_c   1.000
_cell.angle_alpha   90.00
_cell.angle_beta   90.00
_cell.angle_gamma   90.00
#
_symmetry.space_group_name_H-M   'P 1'
#
loop_
_entity.id
_entity.type
_entity.pdbx_description
1 polymer ?
#
loop_
_entity_poly.entity_id
_entity_poly.type
_entity_poly.pdbx_seq_one_letter_code
_entity_poly.pdbx_strand_id
1 'polypeptide(L)' 'VTPSYTVMSESGPDHDKAFVVGVFFGKELVGTGKGKSKQEAEQAAARAAIVEKGWLD' A
#
# COMPACT_ATOMS: atom_id res chain seq x y z
N VAL A 1 8.11 6.82 -14.63
CA VAL A 1 7.63 7.27 -13.31
C VAL A 1 7.82 6.15 -12.29
N THR A 2 8.45 6.50 -11.19
CA THR A 2 8.75 5.54 -10.13
C THR A 2 7.59 5.53 -9.14
N PRO A 3 7.09 4.36 -8.74
CA PRO A 3 6.03 4.32 -7.74
C PRO A 3 6.53 4.78 -6.38
N SER A 4 5.69 5.47 -5.66
CA SER A 4 5.97 5.92 -4.30
C SER A 4 5.03 5.25 -3.32
N TYR A 5 5.56 4.85 -2.18
CA TYR A 5 4.79 4.22 -1.12
C TYR A 5 4.66 5.19 0.04
N THR A 6 3.45 5.39 0.50
CA THR A 6 3.18 6.31 1.60
C THR A 6 2.32 5.62 2.64
N VAL A 7 2.73 5.69 3.91
CA VAL A 7 1.89 5.17 4.99
C VAL A 7 0.74 6.14 5.17
N MET A 8 -0.47 5.69 4.91
CA MET A 8 -1.65 6.53 4.97
C MET A 8 -2.31 6.48 6.34
N SER A 9 -2.16 5.38 7.06
CA SER A 9 -2.82 5.23 8.35
C SER A 9 -2.12 4.18 9.19
N GLU A 10 -2.17 4.36 10.50
CA GLU A 10 -1.74 3.36 11.47
C GLU A 10 -2.82 3.30 12.54
N SER A 11 -3.14 2.09 12.97
CA SER A 11 -4.13 1.93 14.03
C SER A 11 -3.82 0.70 14.85
N GLY A 12 -4.40 0.64 16.06
CA GLY A 12 -4.22 -0.49 16.94
C GLY A 12 -3.11 -0.27 17.97
N PRO A 13 -3.06 -1.11 19.02
CA PRO A 13 -2.01 -1.04 20.01
C PRO A 13 -0.67 -1.51 19.46
N ASP A 14 0.41 -1.22 20.23
CA ASP A 14 1.77 -1.54 19.77
C ASP A 14 1.96 -3.01 19.41
N HIS A 15 1.27 -3.90 20.08
CA HIS A 15 1.42 -5.33 19.86
C HIS A 15 0.47 -5.88 18.79
N ASP A 16 -0.36 -5.02 18.20
CA ASP A 16 -1.33 -5.44 17.21
C ASP A 16 -1.66 -4.27 16.30
N LYS A 17 -0.64 -3.71 15.67
CA LYS A 17 -0.82 -2.57 14.79
C LYS A 17 -1.24 -2.99 13.40
N ALA A 18 -2.03 -2.14 12.78
CA ALA A 18 -2.41 -2.28 11.37
C ALA A 18 -1.95 -1.03 10.64
N PHE A 19 -1.34 -1.24 9.48
CA PHE A 19 -0.83 -0.16 8.63
C PHE A 19 -1.59 -0.17 7.31
N VAL A 20 -1.88 1.02 6.81
CA VAL A 20 -2.45 1.17 5.47
C VAL A 20 -1.46 1.98 4.65
N VAL A 21 -1.04 1.42 3.54
CA VAL A 21 -0.06 2.05 2.66
C VAL A 21 -0.70 2.29 1.31
N GLY A 22 -0.43 3.46 0.74
CA GLY A 22 -0.88 3.78 -0.61
C GLY A 22 0.28 3.79 -1.58
N VAL A 23 0.04 3.36 -2.80
CA VAL A 23 1.01 3.42 -3.88
C VAL A 23 0.59 4.53 -4.82
N PHE A 24 1.54 5.42 -5.11
CA PHE A 24 1.29 6.57 -5.98
C PHE A 24 2.20 6.50 -7.19
N PHE A 25 1.66 6.83 -8.34
CA PHE A 25 2.43 7.10 -9.55
C PHE A 25 2.33 8.60 -9.79
N GLY A 26 3.43 9.31 -9.52
CA GLY A 26 3.38 10.76 -9.53
C GLY A 26 2.42 11.23 -8.45
N LYS A 27 1.33 11.86 -8.85
CA LYS A 27 0.33 12.36 -7.91
C LYS A 27 -0.92 11.48 -7.86
N GLU A 28 -0.94 10.40 -8.63
CA GLU A 28 -2.11 9.55 -8.72
C GLU A 28 -2.02 8.37 -7.76
N LEU A 29 -3.04 8.18 -6.94
CA LEU A 29 -3.14 7.02 -6.07
C LEU A 29 -3.63 5.84 -6.90
N VAL A 30 -2.79 4.81 -7.01
CA VAL A 30 -3.12 3.66 -7.87
C VAL A 30 -3.45 2.40 -7.10
N GLY A 31 -3.23 2.39 -5.79
CA GLY A 31 -3.60 1.23 -4.99
C GLY A 31 -3.34 1.45 -3.52
N THR A 32 -4.03 0.69 -2.69
CA THR A 32 -3.82 0.72 -1.25
C THR A 32 -3.74 -0.70 -0.72
N GLY A 33 -3.02 -0.87 0.38
CA GLY A 33 -2.90 -2.17 1.01
C GLY A 33 -2.84 -2.03 2.51
N LYS A 34 -3.25 -3.09 3.20
CA LYS A 34 -3.27 -3.14 4.64
C LYS A 34 -2.48 -4.34 5.12
N GLY A 35 -1.74 -4.17 6.20
CA GLY A 35 -0.96 -5.25 6.77
C GLY A 35 -0.60 -4.95 8.21
N LYS A 36 -0.01 -5.93 8.88
CA LYS A 36 0.39 -5.78 10.28
C LYS A 36 1.75 -5.12 10.42
N SER A 37 2.45 -4.93 9.32
CA SER A 37 3.71 -4.20 9.29
C SER A 37 3.72 -3.33 8.05
N LYS A 38 4.62 -2.35 8.02
CA LYS A 38 4.75 -1.48 6.85
C LYS A 38 5.08 -2.29 5.61
N GLN A 39 6.00 -3.24 5.73
CA GLN A 39 6.39 -4.07 4.61
C GLN A 39 5.23 -4.89 4.07
N GLU A 40 4.45 -5.47 4.97
CA GLU A 40 3.27 -6.23 4.60
C GLU A 40 2.25 -5.36 3.90
N ALA A 41 2.02 -4.16 4.43
CA ALA A 41 1.08 -3.23 3.84
C ALA A 41 1.57 -2.76 2.46
N GLU A 42 2.89 -2.53 2.32
CA GLU A 42 3.46 -2.14 1.03
C GLU A 42 3.27 -3.23 -0.02
N GLN A 43 3.48 -4.49 0.36
CA GLN A 43 3.28 -5.60 -0.56
C GLN A 43 1.82 -5.70 -0.99
N ALA A 44 0.91 -5.53 -0.05
CA ALA A 44 -0.52 -5.55 -0.35
C ALA A 44 -0.89 -4.40 -1.27
N ALA A 45 -0.33 -3.21 -1.00
CA ALA A 45 -0.61 -2.03 -1.82
C ALA A 45 -0.07 -2.21 -3.25
N ALA A 46 1.13 -2.77 -3.36
CA ALA A 46 1.73 -3.01 -4.67
C ALA A 46 0.89 -3.99 -5.48
N ARG A 47 0.41 -5.06 -4.83
CA ARG A 47 -0.44 -6.04 -5.50
C ARG A 47 -1.75 -5.39 -5.97
N ALA A 48 -2.35 -4.57 -5.12
CA ALA A 48 -3.57 -3.88 -5.47
C ALA A 48 -3.35 -2.94 -6.66
N ALA A 49 -2.21 -2.24 -6.68
CA ALA A 49 -1.89 -1.34 -7.79
C ALA A 49 -1.72 -2.10 -9.10
N ILE A 50 -1.05 -3.24 -9.04
CA ILE A 50 -0.84 -4.07 -10.24
C ILE A 50 -2.17 -4.56 -10.80
N VAL A 51 -3.06 -5.01 -9.93
CA VAL A 51 -4.38 -5.48 -10.34
C VAL A 51 -5.21 -4.32 -10.91
N GLU A 52 -5.19 -3.18 -10.23
CA GLU A 52 -5.96 -2.01 -10.65
C GLU A 52 -5.53 -1.52 -12.03
N LYS A 53 -4.24 -1.53 -12.31
CA LYS A 53 -3.72 -1.08 -13.60
C LYS A 53 -3.72 -2.18 -14.65
N GLY A 54 -4.05 -3.41 -14.29
CA GLY A 54 -4.08 -4.50 -15.24
C GLY A 54 -2.70 -4.94 -15.70
N TRP A 55 -1.68 -4.67 -14.89
CA TRP A 55 -0.31 -5.04 -15.25
C TRP A 55 -0.03 -6.51 -15.10
N LEU A 56 -0.80 -7.18 -14.29
CA LEU A 56 -0.63 -8.61 -14.05
C LEU A 56 -1.81 -9.34 -14.66
N ASP A 57 -1.64 -9.78 -15.84
CA ASP A 57 -2.72 -10.44 -16.55
C ASP A 57 -2.52 -11.90 -16.59
#